data_24094f45cc30e89022a3d54b1ab57e31
#
_entry.id   24094f45cc30e89022a3d54b1ab57e31
#
_cell.length_a   1.000
_cell.length_b   1.000
_cell.length_c   1.000
_cell.angle_alpha   90.00
_cell.angle_beta   90.00
_cell.angle_gamma   90.00
#
_symmetry.space_group_name_H-M   'P 1'
#
loop_
_entity.id
_entity.type
_entity.pdbx_description
1 polymer ?
#
loop_
_entity_poly.entity_id
_entity_poly.type
_entity_poly.pdbx_seq_one_letter_code
_entity_poly.pdbx_strand_id
1 'polypeptide(L)'
;MIKVFPRFDEDLLVRLFHKGVKAQWSTADVDWNDPIQFSPSQSLALARMLTPVYLGEQSAMIGASVVLPQMANAGETSAQLYLSSFLMDEARHFEVLTNLYRRLGAEPLTIRQMPEMLRYHNRLRKGDRLDWVWGILISDIFAKNFYTLYAKAQPEALFGKLSGRILRDESRHQAFAEYYLKRSIPQVSGERVQALMGMKDELLGIMESMYQRLYADAEEVGMDGRGFLDRLRTDIETKARRIGLYDALPPSGRGPTSVRTSTSSPEPSANPTPLSFRGLKSSRCSTCFLALLCQTPLFQRAQCV
;
A
#
# COMPACT_ATOMS: atom_id res chain seq x y z
N MET A 1 -23.36 -7.07 8.37
CA MET A 1 -23.60 -7.97 9.53
C MET A 1 -22.45 -8.95 9.61
N ILE A 2 -21.73 -9.00 10.72
CA ILE A 2 -20.63 -9.96 10.94
C ILE A 2 -21.21 -11.36 11.00
N LYS A 3 -20.63 -12.31 10.25
CA LYS A 3 -21.08 -13.71 10.28
C LYS A 3 -20.68 -14.36 11.61
N VAL A 4 -21.66 -14.95 12.31
CA VAL A 4 -21.42 -15.60 13.60
C VAL A 4 -20.58 -16.89 13.44
N PHE A 5 -20.72 -17.58 12.31
CA PHE A 5 -19.95 -18.77 12.00
C PHE A 5 -19.20 -18.57 10.67
N PRO A 6 -18.00 -17.93 10.72
CA PRO A 6 -17.21 -17.72 9.52
C PRO A 6 -16.69 -19.05 8.96
N ARG A 7 -16.55 -19.13 7.64
CA ARG A 7 -15.92 -20.27 6.97
C ARG A 7 -14.46 -19.94 6.65
N PHE A 8 -13.60 -20.94 6.75
CA PHE A 8 -12.19 -20.88 6.35
C PHE A 8 -11.99 -21.62 5.04
N ASP A 9 -12.59 -21.10 3.98
CA ASP A 9 -12.61 -21.70 2.65
C ASP A 9 -11.43 -21.24 1.76
N GLU A 10 -10.55 -20.38 2.32
CA GLU A 10 -9.40 -19.79 1.62
C GLU A 10 -8.09 -20.42 2.08
N ASP A 11 -7.84 -21.66 1.71
CA ASP A 11 -6.64 -22.41 2.14
C ASP A 11 -5.32 -21.68 1.95
N LEU A 12 -5.15 -20.95 0.83
CA LEU A 12 -3.90 -20.22 0.59
C LEU A 12 -3.71 -19.10 1.61
N LEU A 13 -4.75 -18.33 1.92
CA LEU A 13 -4.67 -17.22 2.87
C LEU A 13 -4.40 -17.71 4.29
N VAL A 14 -5.03 -18.81 4.70
CA VAL A 14 -4.79 -19.46 5.98
C VAL A 14 -3.34 -19.99 6.05
N ARG A 15 -2.84 -20.62 4.97
CA ARG A 15 -1.42 -21.05 4.91
C ARG A 15 -0.45 -19.87 4.99
N LEU A 16 -0.75 -18.76 4.31
CA LEU A 16 0.08 -17.55 4.38
C LEU A 16 0.07 -16.96 5.79
N PHE A 17 -1.07 -16.94 6.48
CA PHE A 17 -1.18 -16.55 7.88
C PHE A 17 -0.27 -17.42 8.76
N HIS A 18 -0.40 -18.74 8.72
CA HIS A 18 0.43 -19.64 9.50
C HIS A 18 1.92 -19.51 9.18
N LYS A 19 2.24 -19.31 7.90
CA LYS A 19 3.63 -19.04 7.48
C LYS A 19 4.14 -17.72 8.08
N GLY A 20 3.32 -16.68 8.09
CA GLY A 20 3.63 -15.40 8.74
C GLY A 20 3.87 -15.56 10.23
N VAL A 21 2.96 -16.23 10.94
CA VAL A 21 3.09 -16.49 12.38
C VAL A 21 4.38 -17.27 12.70
N LYS A 22 4.70 -18.32 11.91
CA LYS A 22 5.92 -19.12 12.11
C LYS A 22 7.22 -18.36 11.77
N ALA A 23 7.16 -17.39 10.86
CA ALA A 23 8.32 -16.64 10.38
C ALA A 23 8.57 -15.35 11.18
N GLN A 24 7.86 -15.15 12.28
CA GLN A 24 8.07 -13.97 13.13
C GLN A 24 9.50 -13.91 13.68
N TRP A 25 10.06 -12.74 13.72
CA TRP A 25 11.36 -12.43 14.30
C TRP A 25 11.26 -11.16 15.15
N SER A 26 12.21 -10.94 16.03
CA SER A 26 12.18 -9.81 16.94
C SER A 26 13.27 -8.79 16.59
N THR A 27 12.96 -7.52 16.75
CA THR A 27 13.95 -6.43 16.70
C THR A 27 14.92 -6.49 17.87
N ALA A 28 14.55 -7.19 18.97
CA ALA A 28 15.46 -7.49 20.09
C ALA A 28 16.59 -8.47 19.70
N ASP A 29 16.41 -9.26 18.63
CA ASP A 29 17.44 -10.20 18.13
C ASP A 29 18.42 -9.53 17.15
N VAL A 30 18.33 -8.23 16.97
CA VAL A 30 19.19 -7.44 16.09
C VAL A 30 20.33 -6.83 16.91
N ASP A 31 21.57 -7.01 16.45
CA ASP A 31 22.71 -6.32 17.04
C ASP A 31 22.73 -4.85 16.62
N TRP A 32 22.06 -4.02 17.41
CA TRP A 32 22.00 -2.59 17.18
C TRP A 32 23.31 -1.87 17.46
N ASN A 33 24.35 -2.55 17.98
CA ASN A 33 25.67 -1.98 18.19
C ASN A 33 26.60 -2.18 16.98
N ASP A 34 26.17 -2.94 15.97
CA ASP A 34 26.93 -3.10 14.72
C ASP A 34 27.24 -1.70 14.13
N PRO A 35 28.51 -1.35 13.87
CA PRO A 35 28.91 0.02 13.53
C PRO A 35 28.26 0.48 12.21
N ILE A 36 27.77 1.70 12.19
CA ILE A 36 27.37 2.37 10.94
C ILE A 36 28.62 3.01 10.34
N GLN A 37 29.10 2.45 9.22
CA GLN A 37 30.31 2.90 8.53
C GLN A 37 29.98 3.93 7.44
N PHE A 38 29.17 4.92 7.75
CA PHE A 38 28.82 6.00 6.84
C PHE A 38 29.40 7.34 7.29
N SER A 39 29.79 8.16 6.32
CA SER A 39 30.04 9.57 6.54
C SER A 39 28.75 10.27 7.01
N PRO A 40 28.85 11.48 7.60
CA PRO A 40 27.65 12.25 7.95
C PRO A 40 26.75 12.54 6.73
N SER A 41 27.31 12.79 5.54
CA SER A 41 26.54 13.00 4.30
C SER A 41 25.80 11.74 3.89
N GLN A 42 26.46 10.59 3.91
CA GLN A 42 25.83 9.29 3.59
C GLN A 42 24.74 8.91 4.60
N SER A 43 24.95 9.19 5.88
CA SER A 43 23.93 8.95 6.92
C SER A 43 22.67 9.79 6.68
N LEU A 44 22.85 11.05 6.30
CA LEU A 44 21.75 11.94 5.96
C LEU A 44 21.04 11.52 4.66
N ALA A 45 21.81 11.12 3.62
CA ALA A 45 21.26 10.62 2.37
C ALA A 45 20.43 9.35 2.59
N LEU A 46 20.94 8.38 3.37
CA LEU A 46 20.20 7.18 3.73
C LEU A 46 18.91 7.53 4.51
N ALA A 47 18.96 8.43 5.47
CA ALA A 47 17.78 8.84 6.21
C ALA A 47 16.69 9.44 5.30
N ARG A 48 17.06 10.25 4.31
CA ARG A 48 16.12 10.78 3.32
C ARG A 48 15.52 9.66 2.47
N MET A 49 16.34 8.75 2.00
CA MET A 49 15.90 7.60 1.18
C MET A 49 14.99 6.63 1.91
N LEU A 50 15.15 6.49 3.23
CA LEU A 50 14.29 5.64 4.05
C LEU A 50 12.90 6.25 4.26
N THR A 51 12.71 7.55 4.01
CA THR A 51 11.43 8.23 4.29
C THR A 51 10.22 7.59 3.58
N PRO A 52 10.25 7.26 2.27
CA PRO A 52 9.12 6.62 1.61
C PRO A 52 8.74 5.28 2.23
N VAL A 53 9.70 4.42 2.52
CA VAL A 53 9.42 3.11 3.12
C VAL A 53 8.95 3.26 4.56
N TYR A 54 9.58 4.11 5.36
CA TYR A 54 9.18 4.37 6.75
C TYR A 54 7.73 4.86 6.88
N LEU A 55 7.34 5.85 6.07
CA LEU A 55 5.97 6.33 6.03
C LEU A 55 5.03 5.34 5.35
N GLY A 56 5.56 4.50 4.45
CA GLY A 56 4.86 3.38 3.83
C GLY A 56 4.38 2.37 4.86
N GLU A 57 5.28 1.88 5.73
CA GLU A 57 4.95 0.93 6.81
C GLU A 57 3.84 1.48 7.73
N GLN A 58 3.97 2.75 8.13
CA GLN A 58 2.93 3.40 8.93
C GLN A 58 1.58 3.48 8.20
N SER A 59 1.61 3.84 6.91
CA SER A 59 0.40 3.93 6.08
C SER A 59 -0.23 2.55 5.86
N ALA A 60 0.57 1.50 5.71
CA ALA A 60 0.12 0.12 5.58
C ALA A 60 -0.62 -0.34 6.84
N MET A 61 -0.08 -0.07 8.04
CA MET A 61 -0.76 -0.36 9.30
C MET A 61 -2.10 0.37 9.42
N ILE A 62 -2.14 1.68 9.12
CA ILE A 62 -3.38 2.47 9.16
C ILE A 62 -4.40 1.91 8.18
N GLY A 63 -4.00 1.66 6.95
CA GLY A 63 -4.88 1.15 5.89
C GLY A 63 -5.43 -0.23 6.22
N ALA A 64 -4.61 -1.16 6.70
CA ALA A 64 -5.04 -2.49 7.11
C ALA A 64 -6.11 -2.42 8.22
N SER A 65 -5.95 -1.51 9.20
CA SER A 65 -6.93 -1.32 10.27
C SER A 65 -8.29 -0.82 9.74
N VAL A 66 -8.32 -0.09 8.64
CA VAL A 66 -9.56 0.38 7.98
C VAL A 66 -10.19 -0.72 7.12
N VAL A 67 -9.38 -1.57 6.49
CA VAL A 67 -9.85 -2.63 5.58
C VAL A 67 -10.32 -3.88 6.32
N LEU A 68 -9.74 -4.20 7.47
CA LEU A 68 -10.17 -5.33 8.31
C LEU A 68 -11.69 -5.38 8.57
N PRO A 69 -12.36 -4.31 9.02
CA PRO A 69 -13.82 -4.30 9.17
C PRO A 69 -14.57 -4.51 7.85
N GLN A 70 -14.06 -4.01 6.73
CA GLN A 70 -14.68 -4.21 5.42
C GLN A 70 -14.65 -5.69 5.01
N MET A 71 -13.52 -6.37 5.23
CA MET A 71 -13.39 -7.81 4.99
C MET A 71 -14.29 -8.64 5.91
N ALA A 72 -14.40 -8.25 7.20
CA ALA A 72 -15.32 -8.88 8.14
C ALA A 72 -16.76 -8.81 7.65
N ASN A 73 -17.20 -7.62 7.25
CA ASN A 73 -18.55 -7.40 6.74
C ASN A 73 -18.84 -8.17 5.45
N ALA A 74 -17.83 -8.36 4.61
CA ALA A 74 -17.90 -9.18 3.40
C ALA A 74 -17.84 -10.71 3.70
N GLY A 75 -17.54 -11.10 4.94
CA GLY A 75 -17.36 -12.49 5.34
C GLY A 75 -16.05 -13.11 4.87
N GLU A 76 -15.04 -12.32 4.59
CA GLU A 76 -13.71 -12.73 4.12
C GLU A 76 -12.79 -13.04 5.31
N THR A 77 -13.14 -14.05 6.11
CA THR A 77 -12.48 -14.35 7.37
C THR A 77 -11.02 -14.75 7.23
N SER A 78 -10.68 -15.51 6.17
CA SER A 78 -9.29 -15.90 5.91
C SER A 78 -8.40 -14.70 5.55
N ALA A 79 -8.96 -13.71 4.85
CA ALA A 79 -8.27 -12.45 4.56
C ALA A 79 -8.03 -11.63 5.84
N GLN A 80 -9.01 -11.62 6.77
CA GLN A 80 -8.85 -10.98 8.08
C GLN A 80 -7.72 -11.62 8.90
N LEU A 81 -7.67 -12.96 8.94
CA LEU A 81 -6.58 -13.67 9.63
C LEU A 81 -5.22 -13.29 9.04
N TYR A 82 -5.12 -13.29 7.72
CA TYR A 82 -3.88 -12.91 7.06
C TYR A 82 -3.47 -11.47 7.40
N LEU A 83 -4.39 -10.51 7.30
CA LEU A 83 -4.10 -9.10 7.62
C LEU A 83 -3.66 -8.88 9.07
N SER A 84 -4.04 -9.76 10.00
CA SER A 84 -3.54 -9.69 11.37
C SER A 84 -2.04 -10.00 11.45
N SER A 85 -1.54 -10.98 10.69
CA SER A 85 -0.09 -11.25 10.59
C SER A 85 0.65 -10.18 9.78
N PHE A 86 0.02 -9.65 8.75
CA PHE A 86 0.53 -8.50 7.99
C PHE A 86 0.78 -7.30 8.90
N LEU A 87 -0.20 -6.92 9.74
CA LEU A 87 -0.04 -5.83 10.71
C LEU A 87 1.15 -6.03 11.66
N MET A 88 1.41 -7.26 12.08
CA MET A 88 2.57 -7.58 12.92
C MET A 88 3.89 -7.41 12.14
N ASP A 89 3.92 -7.78 10.87
CA ASP A 89 5.10 -7.61 10.01
C ASP A 89 5.37 -6.10 9.81
N GLU A 90 4.36 -5.30 9.43
CA GLU A 90 4.47 -3.85 9.22
C GLU A 90 4.89 -3.09 10.49
N ALA A 91 4.34 -3.47 11.65
CA ALA A 91 4.73 -2.88 12.93
C ALA A 91 6.21 -3.14 13.25
N ARG A 92 6.71 -4.34 12.94
CA ARG A 92 8.12 -4.69 13.11
C ARG A 92 9.03 -3.94 12.13
N HIS A 93 8.63 -3.83 10.84
CA HIS A 93 9.36 -3.05 9.85
C HIS A 93 9.47 -1.58 10.29
N PHE A 94 8.36 -1.01 10.74
CA PHE A 94 8.33 0.35 11.26
C PHE A 94 9.24 0.54 12.48
N GLU A 95 9.28 -0.43 13.40
CA GLU A 95 10.18 -0.41 14.56
C GLU A 95 11.65 -0.48 14.13
N VAL A 96 11.99 -1.37 13.18
CA VAL A 96 13.34 -1.49 12.60
C VAL A 96 13.80 -0.15 12.02
N LEU A 97 12.97 0.46 11.19
CA LEU A 97 13.29 1.73 10.56
C LEU A 97 13.41 2.86 11.58
N THR A 98 12.55 2.88 12.62
CA THR A 98 12.66 3.83 13.74
C THR A 98 14.00 3.69 14.46
N ASN A 99 14.44 2.48 14.76
CA ASN A 99 15.73 2.25 15.40
C ASN A 99 16.90 2.63 14.49
N LEU A 100 16.75 2.39 13.17
CA LEU A 100 17.76 2.80 12.21
C LEU A 100 17.89 4.33 12.14
N TYR A 101 16.79 5.09 12.12
CA TYR A 101 16.82 6.56 12.21
C TYR A 101 17.56 7.05 13.46
N ARG A 102 17.29 6.44 14.63
CA ARG A 102 18.01 6.76 15.88
C ARG A 102 19.50 6.51 15.75
N ARG A 103 19.89 5.43 15.11
CA ARG A 103 21.30 5.07 14.86
C ARG A 103 21.98 6.03 13.86
N LEU A 104 21.26 6.48 12.85
CA LEU A 104 21.77 7.48 11.89
C LEU A 104 21.88 8.89 12.51
N GLY A 105 21.24 9.14 13.67
CA GLY A 105 21.15 10.49 14.24
C GLY A 105 20.41 11.46 13.33
N ALA A 106 19.44 10.98 12.56
CA ALA A 106 18.73 11.77 11.56
C ALA A 106 17.21 11.51 11.65
N GLU A 107 16.43 12.38 11.06
CA GLU A 107 14.96 12.31 11.04
C GLU A 107 14.46 12.07 9.62
N PRO A 108 13.26 11.46 9.45
CA PRO A 108 12.63 11.35 8.14
C PRO A 108 12.30 12.74 7.57
N LEU A 109 12.22 12.83 6.25
CA LEU A 109 11.72 14.04 5.59
C LEU A 109 10.27 14.32 6.02
N THR A 110 9.99 15.59 6.25
CA THR A 110 8.62 16.03 6.54
C THR A 110 7.71 15.88 5.31
N ILE A 111 6.39 15.86 5.53
CA ILE A 111 5.39 15.83 4.44
C ILE A 111 5.54 17.05 3.50
N ARG A 112 6.02 18.20 4.00
CA ARG A 112 6.32 19.36 3.14
C ARG A 112 7.50 19.12 2.21
N GLN A 113 8.50 18.38 2.67
CA GLN A 113 9.67 18.01 1.90
C GLN A 113 9.41 16.83 0.95
N MET A 114 8.43 15.98 1.27
CA MET A 114 8.02 14.83 0.46
C MET A 114 6.48 14.74 0.32
N PRO A 115 5.85 15.67 -0.41
CA PRO A 115 4.40 15.72 -0.56
C PRO A 115 3.83 14.54 -1.33
N GLU A 116 4.65 13.81 -2.07
CA GLU A 116 4.31 12.58 -2.78
C GLU A 116 3.71 11.54 -1.82
N MET A 117 4.27 11.38 -0.63
CA MET A 117 3.76 10.44 0.37
C MET A 117 2.34 10.77 0.81
N LEU A 118 2.03 12.06 1.00
CA LEU A 118 0.68 12.47 1.33
C LEU A 118 -0.30 12.21 0.18
N ARG A 119 0.13 12.44 -1.08
CA ARG A 119 -0.70 12.14 -2.27
C ARG A 119 -0.99 10.64 -2.35
N TYR A 120 0.02 9.80 -2.19
CA TYR A 120 -0.10 8.34 -2.20
C TYR A 120 -1.09 7.87 -1.12
N HIS A 121 -0.85 8.25 0.13
CA HIS A 121 -1.73 7.91 1.26
C HIS A 121 -3.17 8.37 1.04
N ASN A 122 -3.38 9.61 0.59
CA ASN A 122 -4.72 10.14 0.34
C ASN A 122 -5.44 9.40 -0.80
N ARG A 123 -4.72 8.90 -1.80
CA ARG A 123 -5.31 8.09 -2.86
C ARG A 123 -5.83 6.76 -2.32
N LEU A 124 -5.05 6.07 -1.50
CA LEU A 124 -5.47 4.81 -0.88
C LEU A 124 -6.63 5.00 0.10
N ARG A 125 -6.56 6.02 0.94
CA ARG A 125 -7.58 6.31 1.96
C ARG A 125 -8.98 6.57 1.42
N LYS A 126 -9.09 7.04 0.20
CA LYS A 126 -10.38 7.33 -0.48
C LYS A 126 -11.03 6.09 -1.08
N GLY A 127 -10.30 5.00 -1.19
CA GLY A 127 -10.73 3.77 -1.84
C GLY A 127 -11.41 2.77 -0.91
N ASP A 128 -11.90 1.70 -1.51
CA ASP A 128 -12.37 0.51 -0.81
C ASP A 128 -11.23 -0.50 -0.56
N ARG A 129 -11.57 -1.69 -0.06
CA ARG A 129 -10.59 -2.76 0.21
C ARG A 129 -9.82 -3.18 -1.04
N LEU A 130 -10.42 -3.11 -2.23
CA LEU A 130 -9.76 -3.49 -3.48
C LEU A 130 -8.73 -2.45 -3.92
N ASP A 131 -9.05 -1.14 -3.80
CA ASP A 131 -8.10 -0.05 -4.02
C ASP A 131 -6.92 -0.16 -3.08
N TRP A 132 -7.20 -0.43 -1.80
CA TRP A 132 -6.16 -0.54 -0.81
C TRP A 132 -5.21 -1.72 -1.11
N VAL A 133 -5.75 -2.93 -1.34
CA VAL A 133 -4.92 -4.11 -1.65
C VAL A 133 -4.10 -3.90 -2.92
N TRP A 134 -4.67 -3.25 -3.95
CA TRP A 134 -3.93 -2.93 -5.17
C TRP A 134 -2.83 -1.90 -4.92
N GLY A 135 -3.13 -0.84 -4.19
CA GLY A 135 -2.14 0.18 -3.84
C GLY A 135 -1.02 -0.37 -2.97
N ILE A 136 -1.32 -1.23 -1.98
CA ILE A 136 -0.29 -1.90 -1.18
C ILE A 136 0.59 -2.80 -2.06
N LEU A 137 0.03 -3.59 -2.98
CA LEU A 137 0.84 -4.40 -3.88
C LEU A 137 1.83 -3.54 -4.70
N ILE A 138 1.40 -2.36 -5.18
CA ILE A 138 2.26 -1.42 -5.88
C ILE A 138 3.35 -0.87 -4.94
N SER A 139 3.00 -0.55 -3.69
CA SER A 139 3.95 -0.11 -2.66
C SER A 139 5.00 -1.17 -2.33
N ASP A 140 4.57 -2.43 -2.15
CA ASP A 140 5.45 -3.58 -1.85
C ASP A 140 6.43 -3.85 -3.01
N ILE A 141 6.01 -3.61 -4.26
CA ILE A 141 6.90 -3.71 -5.43
C ILE A 141 7.99 -2.62 -5.37
N PHE A 142 7.62 -1.39 -4.99
CA PHE A 142 8.59 -0.32 -4.79
C PHE A 142 9.56 -0.67 -3.66
N ALA A 143 9.06 -1.06 -2.50
CA ALA A 143 9.84 -1.44 -1.33
C ALA A 143 10.79 -2.61 -1.65
N LYS A 144 10.31 -3.65 -2.33
CA LYS A 144 11.13 -4.78 -2.79
C LYS A 144 12.29 -4.33 -3.67
N ASN A 145 12.04 -3.47 -4.66
CA ASN A 145 13.08 -2.95 -5.53
C ASN A 145 14.11 -2.11 -4.75
N PHE A 146 13.64 -1.28 -3.82
CA PHE A 146 14.48 -0.48 -2.94
C PHE A 146 15.36 -1.35 -2.04
N TYR A 147 14.78 -2.26 -1.26
CA TYR A 147 15.52 -3.15 -0.34
C TYR A 147 16.50 -4.05 -1.08
N THR A 148 16.14 -4.54 -2.28
CA THR A 148 17.03 -5.36 -3.12
C THR A 148 18.25 -4.57 -3.58
N LEU A 149 18.05 -3.34 -4.05
CA LEU A 149 19.15 -2.47 -4.48
C LEU A 149 20.06 -2.09 -3.32
N TYR A 150 19.47 -1.72 -2.19
CA TYR A 150 20.23 -1.35 -1.01
C TYR A 150 21.06 -2.54 -0.49
N ALA A 151 20.46 -3.71 -0.34
CA ALA A 151 21.16 -4.91 0.11
C ALA A 151 22.31 -5.31 -0.84
N LYS A 152 22.16 -5.06 -2.14
CA LYS A 152 23.22 -5.28 -3.13
C LYS A 152 24.35 -4.25 -3.00
N ALA A 153 24.04 -2.99 -2.78
CA ALA A 153 25.01 -1.92 -2.63
C ALA A 153 25.77 -2.00 -1.30
N GLN A 154 25.10 -2.40 -0.23
CA GLN A 154 25.60 -2.38 1.14
C GLN A 154 25.31 -3.72 1.87
N PRO A 155 25.84 -4.86 1.38
CA PRO A 155 25.48 -6.20 1.90
C PRO A 155 25.90 -6.41 3.36
N GLU A 156 27.02 -5.84 3.77
CA GLU A 156 27.55 -5.98 5.12
C GLU A 156 27.00 -4.95 6.11
N ALA A 157 26.38 -3.88 5.63
CA ALA A 157 25.76 -2.89 6.50
C ALA A 157 24.57 -3.50 7.27
N LEU A 158 24.37 -3.06 8.51
CA LEU A 158 23.25 -3.50 9.35
C LEU A 158 21.91 -3.50 8.59
N PHE A 159 21.58 -2.42 7.91
CA PHE A 159 20.33 -2.33 7.16
C PHE A 159 20.31 -3.24 5.91
N GLY A 160 21.46 -3.51 5.28
CA GLY A 160 21.55 -4.49 4.20
C GLY A 160 21.17 -5.91 4.66
N LYS A 161 21.66 -6.31 5.83
CA LYS A 161 21.31 -7.60 6.49
C LYS A 161 19.81 -7.63 6.88
N LEU A 162 19.28 -6.54 7.41
CA LEU A 162 17.86 -6.40 7.78
C LEU A 162 16.94 -6.40 6.57
N SER A 163 17.34 -5.77 5.45
CA SER A 163 16.59 -5.77 4.20
C SER A 163 16.26 -7.19 3.73
N GLY A 164 17.16 -8.15 3.92
CA GLY A 164 16.90 -9.56 3.60
C GLY A 164 15.81 -10.21 4.47
N ARG A 165 15.63 -9.76 5.72
CA ARG A 165 14.53 -10.23 6.59
C ARG A 165 13.20 -9.59 6.15
N ILE A 166 13.20 -8.29 5.92
CA ILE A 166 12.02 -7.55 5.44
C ILE A 166 11.55 -8.14 4.09
N LEU A 167 12.43 -8.35 3.12
CA LEU A 167 12.09 -8.93 1.81
C LEU A 167 11.38 -10.29 1.90
N ARG A 168 11.68 -11.12 2.91
CA ARG A 168 10.95 -12.38 3.13
C ARG A 168 9.52 -12.14 3.59
N ASP A 169 9.29 -11.13 4.41
CA ASP A 169 7.96 -10.75 4.86
C ASP A 169 7.18 -10.14 3.69
N GLU A 170 7.77 -9.22 2.94
CA GLU A 170 7.20 -8.62 1.73
C GLU A 170 6.77 -9.63 0.66
N SER A 171 7.51 -10.74 0.55
CA SER A 171 7.14 -11.80 -0.39
C SER A 171 5.80 -12.46 -0.05
N ARG A 172 5.41 -12.51 1.24
CA ARG A 172 4.10 -12.99 1.69
C ARG A 172 3.01 -11.95 1.42
N HIS A 173 3.33 -10.66 1.62
CA HIS A 173 2.42 -9.54 1.35
C HIS A 173 2.02 -9.52 -0.13
N GLN A 174 3.00 -9.63 -1.03
CA GLN A 174 2.73 -9.72 -2.46
C GLN A 174 1.93 -10.97 -2.84
N ALA A 175 2.21 -12.13 -2.23
CA ALA A 175 1.47 -13.36 -2.52
C ALA A 175 -0.01 -13.25 -2.08
N PHE A 176 -0.28 -12.64 -0.94
CA PHE A 176 -1.64 -12.33 -0.50
C PHE A 176 -2.34 -11.40 -1.48
N ALA A 177 -1.72 -10.27 -1.80
CA ALA A 177 -2.33 -9.24 -2.63
C ALA A 177 -2.62 -9.78 -4.06
N GLU A 178 -1.67 -10.51 -4.67
CA GLU A 178 -1.88 -11.15 -5.98
C GLU A 178 -3.06 -12.14 -5.95
N TYR A 179 -3.11 -13.00 -4.94
CA TYR A 179 -4.19 -13.97 -4.82
C TYR A 179 -5.55 -13.30 -4.61
N TYR A 180 -5.61 -12.33 -3.71
CA TYR A 180 -6.83 -11.59 -3.40
C TYR A 180 -7.36 -10.83 -4.63
N LEU A 181 -6.50 -10.10 -5.32
CA LEU A 181 -6.86 -9.33 -6.51
C LEU A 181 -7.27 -10.23 -7.67
N LYS A 182 -6.50 -11.30 -7.95
CA LYS A 182 -6.81 -12.25 -9.02
C LYS A 182 -8.20 -12.86 -8.87
N ARG A 183 -8.63 -13.10 -7.64
CA ARG A 183 -9.97 -13.62 -7.34
C ARG A 183 -11.05 -12.54 -7.46
N SER A 184 -10.73 -11.31 -7.06
CA SER A 184 -11.72 -10.23 -6.96
C SER A 184 -11.96 -9.50 -8.28
N ILE A 185 -10.94 -9.31 -9.12
CA ILE A 185 -11.03 -8.56 -10.38
C ILE A 185 -12.08 -9.11 -11.34
N PRO A 186 -12.22 -10.43 -11.56
CA PRO A 186 -13.28 -10.96 -12.45
C PRO A 186 -14.71 -10.70 -11.97
N GLN A 187 -14.88 -10.24 -10.72
CA GLN A 187 -16.19 -10.02 -10.10
C GLN A 187 -16.64 -8.56 -10.13
N VAL A 188 -15.80 -7.65 -10.64
CA VAL A 188 -16.12 -6.22 -10.70
C VAL A 188 -16.45 -5.76 -12.12
N SER A 189 -17.11 -4.61 -12.24
CA SER A 189 -17.48 -4.05 -13.54
C SER A 189 -16.25 -3.59 -14.33
N GLY A 190 -16.37 -3.51 -15.67
CA GLY A 190 -15.33 -2.96 -16.54
C GLY A 190 -14.94 -1.53 -16.18
N GLU A 191 -15.87 -0.68 -15.74
CA GLU A 191 -15.57 0.67 -15.24
C GLU A 191 -14.67 0.61 -14.00
N ARG A 192 -14.92 -0.35 -13.09
CA ARG A 192 -14.09 -0.54 -11.90
C ARG A 192 -12.68 -1.00 -12.27
N VAL A 193 -12.54 -1.88 -13.26
CA VAL A 193 -11.23 -2.29 -13.80
C VAL A 193 -10.49 -1.09 -14.38
N GLN A 194 -11.16 -0.25 -15.17
CA GLN A 194 -10.56 0.99 -15.69
C GLN A 194 -10.10 1.92 -14.58
N ALA A 195 -10.89 2.06 -13.51
CA ALA A 195 -10.51 2.86 -12.34
C ALA A 195 -9.25 2.31 -11.64
N LEU A 196 -9.10 0.98 -11.53
CA LEU A 196 -7.88 0.34 -10.99
C LEU A 196 -6.66 0.54 -11.92
N MET A 197 -6.86 0.54 -13.23
CA MET A 197 -5.81 0.86 -14.20
C MET A 197 -5.36 2.32 -14.05
N GLY A 198 -6.30 3.26 -14.01
CA GLY A 198 -6.00 4.68 -13.79
C GLY A 198 -5.28 4.92 -12.46
N MET A 199 -5.67 4.19 -11.40
CA MET A 199 -4.98 4.23 -10.11
C MET A 199 -3.53 3.74 -10.23
N LYS A 200 -3.27 2.67 -10.98
CA LYS A 200 -1.90 2.19 -11.25
C LYS A 200 -1.03 3.30 -11.83
N ASP A 201 -1.53 3.96 -12.86
CA ASP A 201 -0.78 5.01 -13.56
C ASP A 201 -0.54 6.24 -12.66
N GLU A 202 -1.54 6.63 -11.87
CA GLU A 202 -1.42 7.69 -10.87
C GLU A 202 -0.36 7.37 -9.81
N LEU A 203 -0.41 6.18 -9.20
CA LEU A 203 0.52 5.78 -8.16
C LEU A 203 1.95 5.63 -8.69
N LEU A 204 2.11 5.10 -9.90
CA LEU A 204 3.41 5.02 -10.56
C LEU A 204 4.00 6.41 -10.80
N GLY A 205 3.22 7.38 -11.29
CA GLY A 205 3.67 8.76 -11.46
C GLY A 205 4.11 9.43 -10.15
N ILE A 206 3.41 9.11 -9.04
CA ILE A 206 3.82 9.57 -7.70
C ILE A 206 5.17 8.96 -7.30
N MET A 207 5.38 7.67 -7.52
CA MET A 207 6.64 6.98 -7.22
C MET A 207 7.80 7.47 -8.07
N GLU A 208 7.56 7.77 -9.34
CA GLU A 208 8.56 8.38 -10.21
C GLU A 208 9.00 9.75 -9.69
N SER A 209 8.06 10.57 -9.24
CA SER A 209 8.35 11.87 -8.61
C SER A 209 9.18 11.72 -7.32
N MET A 210 8.85 10.73 -6.47
CA MET A 210 9.66 10.42 -5.28
C MET A 210 11.08 9.99 -5.64
N TYR A 211 11.21 9.10 -6.62
CA TYR A 211 12.51 8.63 -7.08
C TYR A 211 13.40 9.77 -7.59
N GLN A 212 12.86 10.66 -8.44
CA GLN A 212 13.60 11.82 -8.94
C GLN A 212 14.12 12.73 -7.82
N ARG A 213 13.32 12.90 -6.77
CA ARG A 213 13.69 13.68 -5.58
C ARG A 213 14.85 13.07 -4.80
N LEU A 214 14.92 11.75 -4.75
CA LEU A 214 15.87 10.99 -3.93
C LEU A 214 17.05 10.43 -4.73
N TYR A 215 17.13 10.73 -6.02
CA TYR A 215 18.15 10.15 -6.90
C TYR A 215 19.58 10.44 -6.44
N ALA A 216 19.87 11.70 -6.10
CA ALA A 216 21.20 12.09 -5.60
C ALA A 216 21.55 11.44 -4.25
N ASP A 217 20.56 11.27 -3.36
CA ASP A 217 20.76 10.57 -2.11
C ASP A 217 21.05 9.08 -2.32
N ALA A 218 20.45 8.45 -3.36
CA ALA A 218 20.75 7.08 -3.74
C ALA A 218 22.18 6.90 -4.22
N GLU A 219 22.66 7.80 -5.05
CA GLU A 219 24.05 7.79 -5.53
C GLU A 219 25.05 8.00 -4.38
N GLU A 220 24.75 8.89 -3.42
CA GLU A 220 25.60 9.16 -2.26
C GLU A 220 25.82 7.90 -1.37
N VAL A 221 24.83 7.01 -1.27
CA VAL A 221 24.97 5.74 -0.54
C VAL A 221 25.41 4.56 -1.42
N GLY A 222 25.83 4.83 -2.65
CA GLY A 222 26.38 3.85 -3.58
C GLY A 222 25.32 2.94 -4.24
N MET A 223 24.04 3.32 -4.22
CA MET A 223 23.00 2.59 -4.94
C MET A 223 23.01 2.96 -6.43
N ASP A 224 23.13 1.97 -7.28
CA ASP A 224 22.95 2.19 -8.73
C ASP A 224 21.46 2.31 -9.07
N GLY A 225 20.99 3.55 -9.07
CA GLY A 225 19.60 3.89 -9.41
C GLY A 225 19.25 3.73 -10.89
N ARG A 226 20.23 3.50 -11.77
CA ARG A 226 19.97 3.34 -13.20
C ARG A 226 19.06 2.14 -13.45
N GLY A 227 18.04 2.36 -14.27
CA GLY A 227 17.04 1.34 -14.57
C GLY A 227 16.11 0.98 -13.41
N PHE A 228 16.15 1.69 -12.26
CA PHE A 228 15.21 1.46 -11.15
C PHE A 228 13.76 1.66 -11.59
N LEU A 229 13.47 2.79 -12.23
CA LEU A 229 12.12 3.09 -12.72
C LEU A 229 11.64 2.09 -13.79
N ASP A 230 12.51 1.65 -14.68
CA ASP A 230 12.15 0.66 -15.70
C ASP A 230 11.85 -0.69 -15.10
N ARG A 231 12.62 -1.12 -14.09
CA ARG A 231 12.30 -2.33 -13.31
C ARG A 231 10.99 -2.18 -12.56
N LEU A 232 10.78 -1.05 -11.89
CA LEU A 232 9.55 -0.77 -11.15
C LEU A 232 8.32 -0.83 -12.08
N ARG A 233 8.36 -0.17 -13.23
CA ARG A 233 7.31 -0.21 -14.26
C ARG A 233 7.06 -1.63 -14.74
N THR A 234 8.13 -2.35 -15.08
CA THR A 234 8.06 -3.74 -15.56
C THR A 234 7.45 -4.67 -14.53
N ASP A 235 7.85 -4.55 -13.26
CA ASP A 235 7.33 -5.37 -12.17
C ASP A 235 5.84 -5.07 -11.92
N ILE A 236 5.45 -3.80 -11.85
CA ILE A 236 4.04 -3.38 -11.68
C ILE A 236 3.18 -3.89 -12.85
N GLU A 237 3.66 -3.72 -14.07
CA GLU A 237 2.96 -4.16 -15.27
C GLU A 237 2.80 -5.70 -15.31
N THR A 238 3.85 -6.41 -14.92
CA THR A 238 3.81 -7.88 -14.80
C THR A 238 2.77 -8.33 -13.78
N LYS A 239 2.68 -7.65 -12.63
CA LYS A 239 1.67 -7.93 -11.61
C LYS A 239 0.26 -7.61 -12.11
N ALA A 240 0.07 -6.46 -12.78
CA ALA A 240 -1.20 -6.07 -13.37
C ALA A 240 -1.76 -7.15 -14.33
N ARG A 241 -0.87 -7.74 -15.16
CA ARG A 241 -1.25 -8.88 -16.02
C ARG A 241 -1.59 -10.13 -15.22
N ARG A 242 -0.77 -10.48 -14.23
CA ARG A 242 -0.98 -11.69 -13.42
C ARG A 242 -2.29 -11.69 -12.64
N ILE A 243 -2.73 -10.52 -12.17
CA ILE A 243 -4.00 -10.36 -11.46
C ILE A 243 -5.22 -10.24 -12.40
N GLY A 244 -5.01 -10.23 -13.73
CA GLY A 244 -6.07 -10.24 -14.74
C GLY A 244 -6.66 -8.86 -15.05
N LEU A 245 -5.98 -7.75 -14.72
CA LEU A 245 -6.49 -6.40 -15.01
C LEU A 245 -6.72 -6.15 -16.51
N TYR A 246 -5.87 -6.72 -17.36
CA TYR A 246 -5.99 -6.57 -18.82
C TYR A 246 -7.04 -7.47 -19.43
N ASP A 247 -7.23 -8.66 -18.87
CA ASP A 247 -8.21 -9.65 -19.37
C ASP A 247 -9.64 -9.24 -19.05
N ALA A 248 -9.82 -8.46 -17.99
CA ALA A 248 -11.11 -7.97 -17.52
C ALA A 248 -11.56 -6.65 -18.19
N LEU A 249 -10.72 -6.05 -19.04
CA LEU A 249 -11.10 -4.89 -19.84
C LEU A 249 -12.03 -5.33 -20.99
N PRO A 250 -13.12 -4.57 -21.27
CA PRO A 250 -13.91 -4.84 -22.46
C PRO A 250 -13.02 -4.69 -23.71
N PRO A 251 -13.21 -5.54 -24.75
CA PRO A 251 -12.42 -5.44 -25.96
C PRO A 251 -12.52 -4.03 -26.53
N SER A 252 -11.38 -3.38 -26.69
CA SER A 252 -11.27 -2.05 -27.28
C SER A 252 -11.75 -2.11 -28.73
N GLY A 253 -12.98 -1.64 -28.99
CA GLY A 253 -13.47 -1.42 -30.34
C GLY A 253 -14.60 -2.32 -30.80
N ARG A 254 -15.80 -2.10 -30.32
CA ARG A 254 -17.02 -1.98 -31.15
C ARG A 254 -17.80 -0.81 -30.60
N GLY A 255 -17.88 0.25 -31.38
CA GLY A 255 -18.82 1.33 -31.14
C GLY A 255 -20.23 0.77 -30.95
N PRO A 256 -21.13 1.51 -30.28
CA PRO A 256 -22.47 1.00 -30.01
C PRO A 256 -23.11 0.60 -31.35
N THR A 257 -23.34 -0.69 -31.53
CA THR A 257 -24.21 -1.18 -32.58
C THR A 257 -25.56 -0.53 -32.33
N SER A 258 -25.95 0.36 -33.23
CA SER A 258 -27.26 0.98 -33.25
C SER A 258 -28.33 -0.10 -33.24
N VAL A 259 -28.87 -0.37 -32.05
CA VAL A 259 -30.10 -1.14 -31.95
C VAL A 259 -31.20 -0.27 -32.55
N ARG A 260 -31.66 -0.67 -33.76
CA ARG A 260 -32.87 -0.13 -34.31
C ARG A 260 -34.01 -0.51 -33.36
N THR A 261 -34.46 0.46 -32.58
CA THR A 261 -35.68 0.36 -31.80
C THR A 261 -36.87 0.41 -32.78
N SER A 262 -37.51 -0.73 -32.98
CA SER A 262 -38.88 -0.76 -33.50
C SER A 262 -39.82 -0.24 -32.41
N THR A 263 -40.45 0.87 -32.70
CA THR A 263 -41.49 1.51 -31.89
C THR A 263 -42.72 0.60 -31.81
N SER A 264 -43.09 0.21 -30.62
CA SER A 264 -44.49 -0.06 -30.25
C SER A 264 -44.70 0.38 -28.79
N SER A 265 -45.48 1.44 -28.64
CA SER A 265 -45.94 1.97 -27.35
C SER A 265 -47.03 1.06 -26.77
N PRO A 266 -47.11 0.93 -25.46
CA PRO A 266 -48.39 1.05 -24.78
C PRO A 266 -48.39 2.13 -23.67
N GLU A 267 -49.56 2.69 -23.46
CA GLU A 267 -49.94 3.78 -22.58
C GLU A 267 -49.82 3.47 -21.08
N PRO A 268 -49.97 4.52 -20.20
CA PRO A 268 -49.45 4.53 -18.86
C PRO A 268 -50.47 4.08 -17.82
N SER A 269 -50.02 3.36 -16.77
CA SER A 269 -50.82 3.17 -15.57
C SER A 269 -50.10 3.70 -14.33
N ALA A 270 -50.83 4.62 -13.70
CA ALA A 270 -50.93 5.05 -12.30
C ALA A 270 -49.68 4.98 -11.37
N ASN A 271 -49.30 6.14 -10.90
CA ASN A 271 -48.45 6.44 -9.75
C ASN A 271 -48.97 5.85 -8.42
N PRO A 272 -48.08 5.50 -7.53
CA PRO A 272 -48.28 5.79 -6.12
C PRO A 272 -47.22 6.75 -5.55
N THR A 273 -47.73 7.59 -4.67
CA THR A 273 -47.20 8.71 -3.90
C THR A 273 -45.91 8.43 -3.14
N PRO A 274 -44.95 9.40 -3.04
CA PRO A 274 -43.75 9.22 -2.24
C PRO A 274 -43.97 9.53 -0.77
N LEU A 275 -43.54 8.63 0.09
CA LEU A 275 -43.41 8.88 1.53
C LEU A 275 -42.18 9.74 1.81
N SER A 276 -42.41 10.93 2.36
CA SER A 276 -41.39 11.86 2.83
C SER A 276 -40.71 11.32 4.11
N PHE A 277 -39.41 11.08 4.07
CA PHE A 277 -38.58 11.00 5.27
C PHE A 277 -37.84 12.33 5.44
N ARG A 278 -38.24 13.09 6.45
CA ARG A 278 -37.55 14.28 6.94
C ARG A 278 -36.35 13.86 7.81
N GLY A 279 -35.17 14.33 7.45
CA GLY A 279 -34.22 14.96 8.34
C GLY A 279 -33.41 14.09 9.28
N LEU A 280 -32.18 13.71 8.84
CA LEU A 280 -31.04 13.62 9.77
C LEU A 280 -29.86 14.36 9.13
N LYS A 281 -29.54 15.51 9.74
CA LYS A 281 -28.36 16.32 9.36
C LYS A 281 -27.09 15.54 9.64
N SER A 282 -26.37 15.19 8.59
CA SER A 282 -25.01 14.68 8.67
C SER A 282 -24.09 15.84 9.08
N SER A 283 -23.62 15.84 10.30
CA SER A 283 -22.54 16.71 10.76
C SER A 283 -21.21 16.21 10.19
N ARG A 284 -20.63 17.02 9.32
CA ARG A 284 -19.28 16.84 8.79
C ARG A 284 -18.26 16.94 9.92
N CYS A 285 -17.61 15.85 10.23
CA CYS A 285 -16.40 15.88 11.04
C CYS A 285 -15.18 15.57 10.15
N SER A 286 -14.77 16.58 9.36
CA SER A 286 -13.54 16.50 8.53
C SER A 286 -12.26 16.88 9.28
N THR A 287 -12.32 17.20 10.58
CA THR A 287 -11.21 17.82 11.32
C THR A 287 -10.45 16.86 12.24
N CYS A 288 -10.98 15.66 12.50
CA CYS A 288 -10.38 14.76 13.50
C CYS A 288 -9.17 13.96 13.03
N PHE A 289 -8.91 13.84 11.73
CA PHE A 289 -7.84 12.94 11.26
C PHE A 289 -6.46 13.62 11.16
N LEU A 290 -6.41 14.94 10.90
CA LEU A 290 -5.16 15.70 11.03
C LEU A 290 -4.70 15.82 12.50
N ALA A 291 -5.61 15.78 13.45
CA ALA A 291 -5.30 15.86 14.87
C ALA A 291 -4.61 14.60 15.42
N LEU A 292 -4.86 13.41 14.85
CA LEU A 292 -4.20 12.17 15.29
C LEU A 292 -2.73 12.07 14.83
N LEU A 293 -2.40 12.61 13.68
CA LEU A 293 -1.01 12.68 13.20
C LEU A 293 -0.19 13.76 13.92
N CYS A 294 -0.86 14.77 14.52
CA CYS A 294 -0.20 15.86 15.26
C CYS A 294 -0.02 15.59 16.77
N GLN A 295 -0.55 14.49 17.32
CA GLN A 295 -0.52 14.23 18.77
C GLN A 295 0.61 13.31 19.24
N THR A 296 1.50 12.86 18.38
CA THR A 296 2.70 12.15 18.83
C THR A 296 3.77 13.16 19.25
N PRO A 297 4.48 12.95 20.38
CA PRO A 297 5.51 13.87 20.90
C PRO A 297 6.64 14.17 19.91
N LEU A 298 6.88 13.32 18.92
CA LEU A 298 7.86 13.48 17.86
C LEU A 298 7.48 14.59 16.85
N PHE A 299 6.18 14.88 16.66
CA PHE A 299 5.71 15.90 15.72
C PHE A 299 5.63 17.31 16.32
N GLN A 300 5.49 17.43 17.64
CA GLN A 300 5.38 18.75 18.29
C GLN A 300 6.70 19.53 18.38
N ARG A 301 7.86 18.86 18.33
CA ARG A 301 9.16 19.56 18.34
C ARG A 301 9.61 20.15 17.00
N ALA A 302 9.00 19.74 15.88
CA ALA A 302 9.38 20.22 14.55
C ALA A 302 8.65 21.51 14.10
N GLN A 303 7.78 22.10 14.93
CA GLN A 303 7.03 23.32 14.58
C GLN A 303 7.52 24.60 15.25
N CYS A 304 8.60 24.56 16.02
CA CYS A 304 9.14 25.73 16.76
C CYS A 304 10.58 26.10 16.34
N VAL A 305 10.98 25.89 15.08
CA VAL A 305 12.18 26.55 14.51
C VAL A 305 11.87 27.01 13.09
#